data_03c1c8f3e818457d15e2e46a20526fbb
#
_entry.id   03c1c8f3e818457d15e2e46a20526fbb
#
_cell.length_a   1.000
_cell.length_b   1.000
_cell.length_c   1.000
_cell.angle_alpha   90.00
_cell.angle_beta   90.00
_cell.angle_gamma   90.00
#
_symmetry.space_group_name_H-M   'P 1'
#
loop_
_entity.id
_entity.type
_entity.pdbx_description
1 polymer ?
#
loop_
_entity_poly.entity_id
_entity_poly.type
_entity_poly.pdbx_seq_one_letter_code
_entity_poly.pdbx_strand_id
1 'polypeptide(L)'
;MQPTINDYVIEVPELAQHFNYDDLISAVEDCELSVPRTPPAVEETPPLDDYWQEWKVETSNPYWKQHADGQTVLCVSNLSMQYLSHKSQVFFSKLFGLINQENFYMPMDAWICRKPIDTWVRPHVDGHRTVALMFPIEPLEYKTTFSTEGLKGDVSWKKLNQSDSRQASNNVVEDEWNSQTWGDVLYEHIYKAKVPTMFNSKILHSVLDYKQTARRVFQISIYYKSKNLKDPQQDDWDGWSEFVDYYKSGKLFKI
;
A
#
# COMPACT_ATOMS: atom_id res chain seq x y z
N MET A 1 -15.49 2.74 24.07
CA MET A 1 -14.68 1.49 23.97
C MET A 1 -13.41 1.93 23.26
N GLN A 2 -12.24 1.62 23.79
CA GLN A 2 -11.00 1.95 23.07
C GLN A 2 -10.89 1.05 21.85
N PRO A 3 -10.45 1.56 20.68
CA PRO A 3 -10.26 0.76 19.49
C PRO A 3 -9.16 -0.30 19.71
N THR A 4 -9.26 -1.39 19.00
CA THR A 4 -8.29 -2.49 19.02
C THR A 4 -7.64 -2.63 17.64
N ILE A 5 -6.54 -3.37 17.52
CA ILE A 5 -5.90 -3.61 16.23
C ILE A 5 -6.88 -4.23 15.20
N ASN A 6 -7.80 -5.06 15.65
CA ASN A 6 -8.80 -5.70 14.78
C ASN A 6 -9.80 -4.70 14.17
N ASP A 7 -9.88 -3.48 14.70
CA ASP A 7 -10.68 -2.41 14.12
C ASP A 7 -10.01 -1.78 12.89
N TYR A 8 -8.72 -2.07 12.66
CA TYR A 8 -7.92 -1.49 11.57
C TYR A 8 -7.28 -2.50 10.63
N VAL A 9 -7.18 -3.77 11.05
CA VAL A 9 -6.49 -4.82 10.32
C VAL A 9 -7.35 -6.09 10.27
N ILE A 10 -7.41 -6.72 9.10
CA ILE A 10 -8.16 -7.95 8.86
C ILE A 10 -7.26 -8.93 8.13
N GLU A 11 -6.96 -10.06 8.74
CA GLU A 11 -6.34 -11.19 8.06
C GLU A 11 -7.37 -11.87 7.14
N VAL A 12 -6.95 -12.27 5.95
CA VAL A 12 -7.79 -12.85 4.89
C VAL A 12 -7.26 -14.22 4.46
N PRO A 13 -7.20 -15.20 5.38
CA PRO A 13 -6.62 -16.51 5.09
C PRO A 13 -7.41 -17.28 4.01
N GLU A 14 -8.72 -17.00 3.86
CA GLU A 14 -9.55 -17.61 2.82
C GLU A 14 -9.06 -17.25 1.42
N LEU A 15 -8.59 -16.02 1.19
CA LEU A 15 -8.06 -15.62 -0.10
C LEU A 15 -6.83 -16.47 -0.48
N ALA A 16 -5.98 -16.81 0.50
CA ALA A 16 -4.78 -17.62 0.28
C ALA A 16 -5.10 -19.06 -0.17
N GLN A 17 -6.35 -19.54 -0.02
CA GLN A 17 -6.77 -20.86 -0.47
C GLN A 17 -7.06 -20.90 -1.99
N HIS A 18 -7.20 -19.73 -2.63
CA HIS A 18 -7.57 -19.63 -4.05
C HIS A 18 -6.39 -19.34 -4.97
N PHE A 19 -5.18 -19.23 -4.43
CA PHE A 19 -3.94 -19.14 -5.21
C PHE A 19 -2.78 -19.81 -4.45
N ASN A 20 -1.74 -20.18 -5.17
CA ASN A 20 -0.52 -20.68 -4.57
C ASN A 20 0.42 -19.50 -4.23
N TYR A 21 0.77 -19.35 -2.96
CA TYR A 21 1.64 -18.27 -2.51
C TYR A 21 3.07 -18.36 -3.06
N ASP A 22 3.57 -19.57 -3.33
CA ASP A 22 4.87 -19.76 -3.96
C ASP A 22 4.86 -19.32 -5.43
N ASP A 23 3.70 -19.42 -6.11
CA ASP A 23 3.53 -18.85 -7.44
C ASP A 23 3.48 -17.32 -7.40
N LEU A 24 2.94 -16.70 -6.34
CA LEU A 24 3.03 -15.26 -6.13
C LEU A 24 4.48 -14.81 -5.97
N ILE A 25 5.25 -15.50 -5.11
CA ILE A 25 6.66 -15.19 -4.91
C ILE A 25 7.41 -15.31 -6.24
N SER A 26 7.20 -16.40 -6.98
CA SER A 26 7.83 -16.61 -8.29
C SER A 26 7.44 -15.54 -9.32
N ALA A 27 6.18 -15.08 -9.31
CA ALA A 27 5.73 -14.02 -10.22
C ALA A 27 6.34 -12.66 -9.85
N VAL A 28 6.54 -12.37 -8.56
CA VAL A 28 7.26 -11.17 -8.10
C VAL A 28 8.73 -11.23 -8.49
N GLU A 29 9.39 -12.39 -8.37
CA GLU A 29 10.76 -12.59 -8.83
C GLU A 29 10.90 -12.42 -10.35
N ASP A 30 9.93 -12.90 -11.11
CA ASP A 30 9.88 -12.69 -12.57
C ASP A 30 9.79 -11.19 -12.90
N CYS A 31 9.00 -10.42 -12.16
CA CYS A 31 8.97 -8.96 -12.31
C CYS A 31 10.35 -8.33 -12.04
N GLU A 32 11.08 -8.82 -11.05
CA GLU A 32 12.40 -8.29 -10.70
C GLU A 32 13.47 -8.58 -11.77
N LEU A 33 13.33 -9.72 -12.44
CA LEU A 33 14.28 -10.17 -13.47
C LEU A 33 13.96 -9.61 -14.84
N SER A 34 12.69 -9.45 -15.17
CA SER A 34 12.22 -9.23 -16.53
C SER A 34 11.82 -7.79 -16.82
N VAL A 35 11.30 -7.06 -15.82
CA VAL A 35 10.84 -5.68 -16.01
C VAL A 35 12.03 -4.71 -15.94
N PRO A 36 12.27 -3.90 -16.97
CA PRO A 36 13.34 -2.92 -16.95
C PRO A 36 13.17 -1.86 -15.86
N ARG A 37 14.26 -1.27 -15.43
CA ARG A 37 14.23 -0.06 -14.59
C ARG A 37 14.07 1.16 -15.47
N THR A 38 13.32 2.14 -14.98
CA THR A 38 13.25 3.44 -15.65
C THR A 38 14.66 4.00 -15.76
N PRO A 39 15.10 4.47 -16.93
CA PRO A 39 16.26 5.33 -17.00
C PRO A 39 16.06 6.50 -16.03
N PRO A 40 17.10 7.01 -15.37
CA PRO A 40 16.96 8.19 -14.53
C PRO A 40 16.26 9.27 -15.35
N ALA A 41 15.12 9.74 -14.85
CA ALA A 41 14.29 10.70 -15.56
C ALA A 41 15.08 11.97 -15.79
N VAL A 42 15.22 12.37 -17.04
CA VAL A 42 15.86 13.63 -17.44
C VAL A 42 14.86 14.80 -17.34
N GLU A 43 13.58 14.51 -17.15
CA GLU A 43 12.53 15.53 -17.09
C GLU A 43 11.77 15.46 -15.76
N GLU A 44 11.73 16.60 -15.07
CA GLU A 44 10.80 16.81 -13.98
C GLU A 44 9.39 16.68 -14.54
N THR A 45 8.64 15.69 -14.05
CA THR A 45 7.21 15.61 -14.35
C THR A 45 6.57 16.89 -13.78
N PRO A 46 5.87 17.69 -14.59
CA PRO A 46 5.22 18.87 -14.06
C PRO A 46 4.29 18.49 -12.92
N PRO A 47 4.11 19.35 -11.90
CA PRO A 47 3.19 19.08 -10.82
C PRO A 47 1.80 18.83 -11.43
N LEU A 48 1.23 17.69 -11.09
CA LEU A 48 -0.09 17.29 -11.54
C LEU A 48 -1.09 17.83 -10.52
N ASP A 49 -1.90 18.77 -10.93
CA ASP A 49 -2.93 19.39 -10.07
C ASP A 49 -4.14 18.48 -9.85
N ASP A 50 -4.21 17.37 -10.58
CA ASP A 50 -5.31 16.41 -10.56
C ASP A 50 -4.79 15.01 -10.20
N TYR A 51 -5.25 14.50 -9.05
CA TYR A 51 -4.93 13.17 -8.57
C TYR A 51 -5.19 12.06 -9.58
N TRP A 52 -6.28 12.14 -10.35
CA TRP A 52 -6.57 11.18 -11.41
C TRP A 52 -5.50 11.13 -12.48
N GLN A 53 -4.91 12.27 -12.81
CA GLN A 53 -3.82 12.35 -13.77
C GLN A 53 -2.54 11.76 -13.19
N GLU A 54 -2.23 12.07 -11.93
CA GLU A 54 -1.09 11.48 -11.23
C GLU A 54 -1.21 9.95 -11.17
N TRP A 55 -2.36 9.43 -10.74
CA TRP A 55 -2.63 7.99 -10.72
C TRP A 55 -2.48 7.36 -12.11
N LYS A 56 -3.03 7.97 -13.15
CA LYS A 56 -2.88 7.48 -14.54
C LYS A 56 -1.42 7.45 -14.99
N VAL A 57 -0.65 8.48 -14.67
CA VAL A 57 0.77 8.55 -15.01
C VAL A 57 1.54 7.45 -14.28
N GLU A 58 1.29 7.27 -13.00
CA GLU A 58 1.97 6.24 -12.21
C GLU A 58 1.60 4.83 -12.64
N THR A 59 0.32 4.54 -12.85
CA THR A 59 -0.15 3.21 -13.27
C THR A 59 0.15 2.91 -14.75
N SER A 60 0.43 3.94 -15.55
CA SER A 60 0.87 3.78 -16.96
C SER A 60 2.38 3.56 -17.09
N ASN A 61 3.13 3.67 -16.01
CA ASN A 61 4.58 3.41 -16.06
C ASN A 61 4.84 1.89 -16.06
N PRO A 62 5.39 1.32 -17.15
CA PRO A 62 5.65 -0.11 -17.24
C PRO A 62 6.95 -0.56 -16.56
N TYR A 63 7.70 0.36 -15.94
CA TYR A 63 9.05 0.11 -15.45
C TYR A 63 9.15 0.24 -13.94
N TRP A 64 10.24 -0.32 -13.38
CA TRP A 64 10.62 -0.05 -12.00
C TRP A 64 10.99 1.41 -11.81
N LYS A 65 10.39 2.06 -10.81
CA LYS A 65 10.68 3.43 -10.39
C LYS A 65 11.42 3.41 -9.06
N GLN A 66 12.51 4.17 -8.96
CA GLN A 66 13.22 4.37 -7.70
C GLN A 66 12.81 5.72 -7.11
N HIS A 67 12.39 5.71 -5.85
CA HIS A 67 12.12 6.90 -5.07
C HIS A 67 13.38 7.43 -4.38
N ALA A 68 13.36 8.71 -3.99
CA ALA A 68 14.48 9.38 -3.33
C ALA A 68 14.89 8.73 -1.99
N ASP A 69 13.94 8.09 -1.30
CA ASP A 69 14.15 7.34 -0.05
C ASP A 69 14.78 5.94 -0.29
N GLY A 70 15.19 5.63 -1.51
CA GLY A 70 15.77 4.34 -1.89
C GLY A 70 14.75 3.24 -2.15
N GLN A 71 13.46 3.47 -1.88
CA GLN A 71 12.42 2.51 -2.23
C GLN A 71 12.32 2.35 -3.75
N THR A 72 12.14 1.12 -4.19
CA THR A 72 11.86 0.81 -5.59
C THR A 72 10.47 0.22 -5.70
N VAL A 73 9.66 0.73 -6.61
CA VAL A 73 8.28 0.31 -6.83
C VAL A 73 8.03 -0.06 -8.28
N LEU A 74 7.13 -1.01 -8.50
CA LEU A 74 6.61 -1.38 -9.80
C LEU A 74 5.09 -1.49 -9.72
N CYS A 75 4.38 -0.78 -10.60
CA CYS A 75 2.97 -1.03 -10.83
C CYS A 75 2.81 -2.30 -11.69
N VAL A 76 2.12 -3.30 -11.16
CA VAL A 76 1.79 -4.53 -11.89
C VAL A 76 0.52 -4.27 -12.71
N SER A 77 0.70 -3.82 -13.93
CA SER A 77 -0.34 -3.46 -14.90
C SER A 77 -0.19 -4.25 -16.19
N ASN A 78 -1.16 -4.13 -17.09
CA ASN A 78 -1.06 -4.75 -18.42
C ASN A 78 0.21 -4.32 -19.17
N LEU A 79 0.72 -3.11 -18.91
CA LEU A 79 1.93 -2.60 -19.55
C LEU A 79 3.20 -3.22 -18.99
N SER A 80 3.29 -3.40 -17.67
CA SER A 80 4.46 -4.07 -17.06
C SER A 80 4.41 -5.58 -17.26
N MET A 81 3.22 -6.18 -17.23
CA MET A 81 3.05 -7.62 -17.43
C MET A 81 3.50 -8.12 -18.80
N GLN A 82 3.59 -7.26 -19.83
CA GLN A 82 4.10 -7.67 -21.16
C GLN A 82 5.56 -8.19 -21.14
N TYR A 83 6.33 -7.80 -20.11
CA TYR A 83 7.71 -8.26 -19.93
C TYR A 83 7.82 -9.61 -19.24
N LEU A 84 6.75 -10.07 -18.61
CA LEU A 84 6.75 -11.28 -17.78
C LEU A 84 6.57 -12.55 -18.61
N SER A 85 6.97 -13.66 -18.02
CA SER A 85 6.63 -14.97 -18.54
C SER A 85 5.11 -15.17 -18.61
N HIS A 86 4.65 -16.00 -19.52
CA HIS A 86 3.21 -16.32 -19.63
C HIS A 86 2.63 -16.88 -18.32
N LYS A 87 3.41 -17.66 -17.57
CA LYS A 87 3.00 -18.19 -16.26
C LYS A 87 2.66 -17.05 -15.28
N SER A 88 3.53 -16.05 -15.17
CA SER A 88 3.32 -14.89 -14.27
C SER A 88 2.16 -14.02 -14.72
N GLN A 89 2.01 -13.79 -16.02
CA GLN A 89 0.87 -13.06 -16.58
C GLN A 89 -0.47 -13.72 -16.22
N VAL A 90 -0.56 -15.05 -16.41
CA VAL A 90 -1.75 -15.83 -16.07
C VAL A 90 -2.01 -15.80 -14.56
N PHE A 91 -0.95 -15.88 -13.74
CA PHE A 91 -1.06 -15.82 -12.29
C PHE A 91 -1.66 -14.48 -11.83
N PHE A 92 -1.08 -13.35 -12.23
CA PHE A 92 -1.60 -12.04 -11.85
C PHE A 92 -3.02 -11.80 -12.36
N SER A 93 -3.32 -12.19 -13.59
CA SER A 93 -4.68 -12.06 -14.14
C SER A 93 -5.70 -12.85 -13.32
N LYS A 94 -5.37 -14.06 -12.87
CA LYS A 94 -6.23 -14.85 -11.99
C LYS A 94 -6.38 -14.20 -10.62
N LEU A 95 -5.27 -13.77 -9.99
CA LEU A 95 -5.30 -13.12 -8.69
C LEU A 95 -6.18 -11.86 -8.70
N PHE A 96 -6.01 -10.99 -9.71
CA PHE A 96 -6.84 -9.79 -9.87
C PHE A 96 -8.30 -10.14 -10.13
N GLY A 97 -8.56 -11.23 -10.85
CA GLY A 97 -9.91 -11.73 -11.10
C GLY A 97 -10.67 -12.20 -9.85
N LEU A 98 -9.95 -12.52 -8.76
CA LEU A 98 -10.57 -12.88 -7.47
C LEU A 98 -11.21 -11.68 -6.77
N ILE A 99 -10.86 -10.44 -7.13
CA ILE A 99 -11.33 -9.24 -6.45
C ILE A 99 -12.51 -8.64 -7.22
N ASN A 100 -13.63 -8.44 -6.53
CA ASN A 100 -14.79 -7.77 -7.09
C ASN A 100 -14.66 -6.26 -6.93
N GLN A 101 -14.55 -5.55 -8.05
CA GLN A 101 -14.37 -4.10 -8.10
C GLN A 101 -15.68 -3.30 -8.27
N GLU A 102 -16.84 -3.96 -8.17
CA GLU A 102 -18.15 -3.33 -8.44
C GLU A 102 -18.38 -2.06 -7.59
N ASN A 103 -17.90 -2.07 -6.35
CA ASN A 103 -18.04 -0.95 -5.41
C ASN A 103 -16.78 -0.11 -5.26
N PHE A 104 -15.89 -0.14 -6.24
CA PHE A 104 -14.71 0.72 -6.24
C PHE A 104 -15.01 2.01 -7.02
N TYR A 105 -14.55 3.14 -6.52
CA TYR A 105 -14.67 4.42 -7.23
C TYR A 105 -13.53 4.64 -8.23
N MET A 106 -12.43 3.89 -8.07
CA MET A 106 -11.33 3.79 -9.01
C MET A 106 -11.00 2.33 -9.29
N PRO A 107 -10.44 2.00 -10.47
CA PRO A 107 -9.85 0.69 -10.68
C PRO A 107 -8.79 0.41 -9.61
N MET A 108 -8.73 -0.83 -9.11
CA MET A 108 -7.63 -1.23 -8.23
C MET A 108 -6.31 -1.16 -8.98
N ASP A 109 -5.25 -0.90 -8.26
CA ASP A 109 -3.88 -1.07 -8.74
C ASP A 109 -3.12 -2.06 -7.85
N ALA A 110 -2.04 -2.59 -8.41
CA ALA A 110 -1.20 -3.54 -7.70
C ALA A 110 0.27 -3.12 -7.80
N TRP A 111 0.98 -3.22 -6.68
CA TRP A 111 2.34 -2.73 -6.57
C TRP A 111 3.26 -3.76 -5.95
N ILE A 112 4.46 -3.87 -6.50
CA ILE A 112 5.57 -4.52 -5.82
C ILE A 112 6.44 -3.41 -5.24
N CYS A 113 6.64 -3.43 -3.92
CA CYS A 113 7.46 -2.46 -3.21
C CYS A 113 8.68 -3.16 -2.64
N ARG A 114 9.88 -2.64 -2.94
CA ARG A 114 11.15 -3.10 -2.38
C ARG A 114 11.76 -1.97 -1.58
N LYS A 115 12.11 -2.27 -0.32
CA LYS A 115 12.89 -1.38 0.52
C LYS A 115 14.24 -2.01 0.83
N PRO A 116 15.35 -1.28 0.65
CA PRO A 116 16.67 -1.77 1.06
C PRO A 116 16.76 -1.87 2.60
N ILE A 117 17.82 -2.51 3.06
CA ILE A 117 18.20 -2.53 4.48
C ILE A 117 18.45 -1.09 4.95
N ASP A 118 18.19 -0.83 6.22
CA ASP A 118 18.37 0.49 6.87
C ASP A 118 17.47 1.63 6.33
N THR A 119 16.41 1.28 5.63
CA THR A 119 15.36 2.23 5.25
C THR A 119 14.07 1.95 5.99
N TRP A 120 13.33 2.97 6.36
CA TRP A 120 12.06 2.83 7.06
C TRP A 120 10.90 3.46 6.28
N VAL A 121 9.70 2.97 6.50
CA VAL A 121 8.51 3.64 5.99
C VAL A 121 8.06 4.63 7.04
N ARG A 122 8.22 5.91 6.75
CA ARG A 122 7.83 6.99 7.65
C ARG A 122 6.36 6.91 8.01
N PRO A 123 5.96 7.40 9.19
CA PRO A 123 4.56 7.56 9.54
C PRO A 123 3.83 8.38 8.49
N HIS A 124 2.77 7.82 7.93
CA HIS A 124 1.96 8.45 6.90
C HIS A 124 0.53 7.90 6.89
N VAL A 125 -0.31 8.58 6.18
CA VAL A 125 -1.66 8.16 5.80
C VAL A 125 -1.69 8.12 4.28
N ASP A 126 -2.26 7.09 3.71
CA ASP A 126 -2.41 7.04 2.26
C ASP A 126 -3.49 8.04 1.80
N GLY A 127 -3.12 8.89 0.86
CA GLY A 127 -4.02 9.95 0.39
C GLY A 127 -5.29 9.43 -0.27
N HIS A 128 -5.23 8.32 -0.99
CA HIS A 128 -6.26 7.97 -1.96
C HIS A 128 -6.89 6.60 -1.78
N ARG A 129 -6.12 5.56 -1.49
CA ARG A 129 -6.69 4.24 -1.26
C ARG A 129 -7.40 4.17 0.09
N THR A 130 -8.48 3.43 0.15
CA THR A 130 -9.20 3.15 1.41
C THR A 130 -8.54 2.01 2.16
N VAL A 131 -8.08 1.01 1.40
CA VAL A 131 -7.57 -0.24 1.94
C VAL A 131 -6.31 -0.65 1.20
N ALA A 132 -5.30 -1.07 1.94
CA ALA A 132 -4.17 -1.79 1.41
C ALA A 132 -4.33 -3.29 1.70
N LEU A 133 -4.39 -4.11 0.65
CA LEU A 133 -4.35 -5.57 0.74
C LEU A 133 -2.90 -6.00 0.53
N MET A 134 -2.27 -6.48 1.59
CA MET A 134 -0.84 -6.77 1.67
C MET A 134 -0.55 -8.25 1.53
N PHE A 135 0.49 -8.57 0.80
CA PHE A 135 1.04 -9.91 0.62
C PHE A 135 2.52 -9.87 0.94
N PRO A 136 2.93 -10.27 2.17
CA PRO A 136 4.35 -10.33 2.54
C PRO A 136 5.12 -11.30 1.63
N ILE A 137 6.21 -10.82 1.02
CA ILE A 137 7.07 -11.64 0.18
C ILE A 137 8.38 -11.96 0.87
N GLU A 138 9.05 -10.91 1.41
CA GLU A 138 10.30 -11.06 2.13
C GLU A 138 10.53 -9.84 3.05
N PRO A 139 10.80 -10.05 4.34
CA PRO A 139 10.55 -11.32 5.03
C PRO A 139 9.06 -11.67 4.97
N LEU A 140 8.73 -12.95 5.12
CA LEU A 140 7.32 -13.38 5.15
C LEU A 140 6.58 -12.87 6.40
N GLU A 141 7.33 -12.50 7.42
CA GLU A 141 6.84 -11.89 8.65
C GLU A 141 7.50 -10.53 8.86
N TYR A 142 6.70 -9.50 9.02
CA TYR A 142 7.14 -8.16 9.39
C TYR A 142 6.01 -7.45 10.13
N LYS A 143 6.28 -6.29 10.72
CA LYS A 143 5.26 -5.55 11.45
C LYS A 143 4.98 -4.18 10.85
N THR A 144 3.74 -3.74 11.00
CA THR A 144 3.31 -2.37 10.78
C THR A 144 2.79 -1.80 12.09
N THR A 145 3.22 -0.60 12.41
CA THR A 145 2.77 0.14 13.59
C THR A 145 1.69 1.12 13.17
N PHE A 146 0.62 1.21 13.93
CA PHE A 146 -0.52 2.12 13.71
C PHE A 146 -0.69 3.04 14.90
N SER A 147 -1.10 4.29 14.65
CA SER A 147 -1.50 5.23 15.70
C SER A 147 -2.87 5.81 15.39
N THR A 148 -3.73 5.81 16.40
CA THR A 148 -5.11 6.34 16.29
C THR A 148 -5.22 7.78 16.76
N GLU A 149 -4.22 8.27 17.49
CA GLU A 149 -4.19 9.63 18.02
C GLU A 149 -3.45 10.62 17.11
N GLY A 150 -2.86 10.10 16.03
CA GLY A 150 -2.06 10.91 15.12
C GLY A 150 -0.70 11.26 15.70
N LEU A 151 -0.14 12.37 15.23
CA LEU A 151 1.16 12.87 15.67
C LEU A 151 0.99 13.88 16.80
N LYS A 152 1.90 13.87 17.77
CA LYS A 152 1.98 14.89 18.81
C LYS A 152 2.60 16.18 18.25
N GLY A 153 2.11 17.33 18.72
CA GLY A 153 2.65 18.65 18.40
C GLY A 153 2.00 19.33 17.20
N ASP A 154 2.67 20.38 16.69
CA ASP A 154 2.16 21.24 15.60
C ASP A 154 2.16 20.59 14.20
N VAL A 155 2.49 19.31 14.10
CA VAL A 155 2.44 18.58 12.85
C VAL A 155 0.99 18.22 12.57
N SER A 156 0.29 19.14 11.89
CA SER A 156 -1.09 18.88 11.51
C SER A 156 -1.15 17.82 10.40
N TRP A 157 -2.08 16.89 10.48
CA TRP A 157 -2.47 15.98 9.43
C TRP A 157 -2.60 16.63 8.06
N LYS A 158 -3.14 17.86 8.04
CA LYS A 158 -3.30 18.67 6.83
C LYS A 158 -1.98 18.99 6.15
N LYS A 159 -0.90 19.22 6.92
CA LYS A 159 0.43 19.45 6.35
C LYS A 159 1.07 18.18 5.81
N LEU A 160 0.80 17.03 6.41
CA LEU A 160 1.28 15.73 5.92
C LEU A 160 0.55 15.27 4.65
N ASN A 161 -0.73 15.62 4.53
CA ASN A 161 -1.56 15.24 3.38
C ASN A 161 -1.48 16.25 2.22
N GLN A 162 -1.19 17.52 2.49
CA GLN A 162 -1.06 18.57 1.46
C GLN A 162 0.35 18.71 0.89
N SER A 163 1.37 18.39 1.68
CA SER A 163 2.68 18.17 1.12
C SER A 163 2.69 16.74 0.62
N ASP A 164 2.83 16.58 -0.70
CA ASP A 164 3.24 15.34 -1.32
C ASP A 164 3.96 14.47 -0.27
N SER A 165 3.45 13.27 0.01
CA SER A 165 4.04 12.35 1.00
C SER A 165 5.55 12.16 0.77
N ARG A 166 6.02 12.49 -0.43
CA ARG A 166 7.40 12.58 -0.87
C ARG A 166 8.14 13.83 -0.38
N GLN A 167 7.48 14.98 -0.17
CA GLN A 167 8.14 16.21 0.30
C GLN A 167 8.17 16.32 1.83
N ALA A 168 7.16 15.86 2.53
CA ALA A 168 7.22 15.75 3.99
C ALA A 168 8.37 14.84 4.44
N SER A 169 8.77 13.90 3.57
CA SER A 169 9.87 12.99 3.84
C SER A 169 11.25 13.65 3.92
N ASN A 170 11.45 14.77 3.26
CA ASN A 170 12.79 15.37 3.14
C ASN A 170 13.14 16.38 4.25
N ASN A 171 12.16 16.83 5.04
CA ASN A 171 12.34 17.90 6.02
C ASN A 171 12.24 17.46 7.48
N VAL A 172 11.89 16.21 7.75
CA VAL A 172 11.80 15.69 9.11
C VAL A 172 12.99 14.79 9.37
N VAL A 173 13.84 15.21 10.30
CA VAL A 173 15.02 14.45 10.72
C VAL A 173 14.55 13.16 11.40
N GLU A 174 15.24 12.05 11.17
CA GLU A 174 14.89 10.71 11.71
C GLU A 174 14.65 10.72 13.23
N ASP A 175 15.38 11.56 13.96
CA ASP A 175 15.24 11.74 15.41
C ASP A 175 13.91 12.40 15.84
N GLU A 176 13.21 13.08 14.94
CA GLU A 176 11.91 13.70 15.24
C GLU A 176 10.75 12.68 15.19
N TRP A 177 10.97 11.49 14.62
CA TRP A 177 10.00 10.40 14.54
C TRP A 177 10.21 9.33 15.62
N ASN A 178 10.53 9.77 16.81
CA ASN A 178 10.63 8.89 17.98
C ASN A 178 9.28 8.71 18.67
N SER A 179 9.25 7.94 19.75
CA SER A 179 8.04 7.70 20.55
C SER A 179 7.39 8.97 21.11
N GLN A 180 8.06 10.13 21.04
CA GLN A 180 7.50 11.42 21.47
C GLN A 180 6.65 12.09 20.40
N THR A 181 6.85 11.74 19.11
CA THR A 181 6.09 12.29 17.98
C THR A 181 4.85 11.47 17.64
N TRP A 182 4.80 10.20 18.02
CA TRP A 182 3.60 9.38 17.92
C TRP A 182 2.59 9.74 19.03
N GLY A 183 1.30 9.56 18.76
CA GLY A 183 0.26 9.56 19.79
C GLY A 183 0.49 8.45 20.81
N ASP A 184 -0.22 8.52 21.95
CA ASP A 184 0.00 7.57 23.06
C ASP A 184 -0.54 6.17 22.75
N VAL A 185 -1.37 6.01 21.72
CA VAL A 185 -1.99 4.73 21.34
C VAL A 185 -1.32 4.18 20.10
N LEU A 186 -0.43 3.22 20.31
CA LEU A 186 0.23 2.49 19.25
C LEU A 186 -0.26 1.05 19.23
N TYR A 187 -0.59 0.58 18.04
CA TYR A 187 -0.91 -0.81 17.77
C TYR A 187 0.12 -1.38 16.81
N GLU A 188 0.60 -2.58 17.09
CA GLU A 188 1.47 -3.32 16.20
C GLU A 188 0.73 -4.51 15.63
N HIS A 189 0.79 -4.65 14.32
CA HIS A 189 0.35 -5.86 13.63
C HIS A 189 1.56 -6.57 13.04
N ILE A 190 1.73 -7.84 13.41
CA ILE A 190 2.74 -8.73 12.83
C ILE A 190 2.06 -9.55 11.75
N TYR A 191 2.49 -9.35 10.51
CA TYR A 191 1.98 -10.13 9.39
C TYR A 191 2.41 -11.58 9.51
N LYS A 192 1.47 -12.49 9.30
CA LYS A 192 1.74 -13.91 9.29
C LYS A 192 2.22 -14.35 7.92
N ALA A 193 3.17 -15.28 7.90
CA ALA A 193 3.68 -15.85 6.67
C ALA A 193 2.54 -16.42 5.80
N LYS A 194 2.51 -16.00 4.53
CA LYS A 194 1.54 -16.46 3.51
C LYS A 194 0.07 -16.17 3.86
N VAL A 195 -0.20 -15.19 4.73
CA VAL A 195 -1.55 -14.74 5.03
C VAL A 195 -1.76 -13.33 4.48
N PRO A 196 -2.58 -13.15 3.43
CA PRO A 196 -2.96 -11.83 2.96
C PRO A 196 -3.66 -11.05 4.07
N THR A 197 -3.39 -9.76 4.15
CA THR A 197 -3.92 -8.91 5.23
C THR A 197 -4.37 -7.58 4.68
N MET A 198 -5.59 -7.19 4.96
CA MET A 198 -6.13 -5.86 4.65
C MET A 198 -5.94 -4.94 5.84
N PHE A 199 -5.61 -3.68 5.59
CA PHE A 199 -5.62 -2.67 6.64
C PHE A 199 -6.22 -1.35 6.16
N ASN A 200 -6.76 -0.59 7.11
CA ASN A 200 -7.24 0.77 6.92
C ASN A 200 -6.07 1.71 6.64
N SER A 201 -5.94 2.11 5.39
CA SER A 201 -4.83 2.98 4.96
C SER A 201 -5.04 4.45 5.33
N LYS A 202 -6.21 4.80 5.89
CA LYS A 202 -6.54 6.14 6.41
C LYS A 202 -6.12 6.35 7.87
N ILE A 203 -5.59 5.31 8.52
CA ILE A 203 -4.99 5.43 9.85
C ILE A 203 -3.47 5.66 9.70
N LEU A 204 -2.93 6.51 10.55
CA LEU A 204 -1.48 6.75 10.59
C LEU A 204 -0.74 5.45 10.81
N HIS A 205 0.14 5.10 9.88
CA HIS A 205 0.90 3.86 9.94
C HIS A 205 2.35 4.03 9.49
N SER A 206 3.18 3.12 9.93
CA SER A 206 4.62 3.11 9.65
C SER A 206 5.18 1.69 9.72
N VAL A 207 6.34 1.51 9.13
CA VAL A 207 7.16 0.29 9.32
C VAL A 207 8.48 0.72 9.90
N LEU A 208 8.63 0.51 11.21
CA LEU A 208 9.76 0.99 12.00
C LEU A 208 10.88 -0.04 12.19
N ASP A 209 10.58 -1.33 11.98
CA ASP A 209 11.50 -2.44 12.31
C ASP A 209 12.07 -3.09 11.04
N TYR A 210 13.14 -2.51 10.49
CA TYR A 210 13.72 -2.92 9.22
C TYR A 210 15.25 -2.86 9.20
N LYS A 211 15.87 -2.65 10.36
CA LYS A 211 17.34 -2.49 10.46
C LYS A 211 18.13 -3.73 10.04
N GLN A 212 17.48 -4.86 9.79
CA GLN A 212 18.18 -6.13 9.58
C GLN A 212 17.85 -6.83 8.26
N THR A 213 16.78 -6.49 7.55
CA THR A 213 16.35 -7.20 6.36
C THR A 213 15.76 -6.27 5.30
N ALA A 214 16.15 -6.48 4.03
CA ALA A 214 15.44 -5.87 2.92
C ALA A 214 13.99 -6.36 2.92
N ARG A 215 13.05 -5.47 2.56
CA ARG A 215 11.62 -5.80 2.53
C ARG A 215 11.12 -5.84 1.11
N ARG A 216 10.43 -6.92 0.76
CA ARG A 216 9.64 -7.04 -0.47
C ARG A 216 8.18 -7.30 -0.11
N VAL A 217 7.29 -6.55 -0.72
CA VAL A 217 5.85 -6.66 -0.51
C VAL A 217 5.16 -6.55 -1.86
N PHE A 218 4.19 -7.43 -2.09
CA PHE A 218 3.17 -7.21 -3.09
C PHE A 218 1.94 -6.64 -2.39
N GLN A 219 1.34 -5.59 -2.94
CA GLN A 219 0.15 -4.96 -2.37
C GLN A 219 -0.84 -4.63 -3.46
N ILE A 220 -2.12 -4.65 -3.10
CA ILE A 220 -3.22 -4.19 -3.95
C ILE A 220 -3.90 -3.03 -3.25
N SER A 221 -4.02 -1.91 -3.96
CA SER A 221 -4.77 -0.74 -3.51
C SER A 221 -6.24 -0.92 -3.83
N ILE A 222 -7.10 -0.75 -2.84
CA ILE A 222 -8.55 -0.82 -2.97
C ILE A 222 -9.13 0.57 -2.70
N TYR A 223 -9.89 1.07 -3.67
CA TYR A 223 -10.53 2.38 -3.68
C TYR A 223 -12.03 2.22 -3.48
N TYR A 224 -12.43 1.87 -2.24
CA TYR A 224 -13.81 1.53 -1.94
C TYR A 224 -14.73 2.76 -1.98
N LYS A 225 -15.88 2.62 -2.62
CA LYS A 225 -16.89 3.66 -2.73
C LYS A 225 -17.80 3.68 -1.49
N SER A 226 -17.46 4.52 -0.52
CA SER A 226 -18.34 4.77 0.62
C SER A 226 -19.63 5.49 0.21
N LYS A 227 -20.74 5.17 0.88
CA LYS A 227 -22.00 5.90 0.72
C LYS A 227 -21.91 7.35 1.19
N ASN A 228 -20.99 7.60 2.12
CA ASN A 228 -20.74 8.92 2.69
C ASN A 228 -19.68 9.70 1.92
N LEU A 229 -19.12 9.11 0.86
CA LEU A 229 -18.09 9.73 0.05
C LEU A 229 -18.67 10.95 -0.67
N LYS A 230 -18.30 12.13 -0.20
CA LYS A 230 -18.58 13.41 -0.88
C LYS A 230 -17.45 13.76 -1.83
N ASP A 231 -16.23 13.64 -1.34
CA ASP A 231 -14.99 13.89 -2.07
C ASP A 231 -13.91 12.92 -1.54
N PRO A 232 -13.29 12.08 -2.40
CA PRO A 232 -12.22 11.17 -1.98
C PRO A 232 -10.98 11.87 -1.43
N GLN A 233 -10.85 13.17 -1.69
CA GLN A 233 -9.72 13.99 -1.22
C GLN A 233 -9.99 14.66 0.14
N GLN A 234 -11.17 14.49 0.72
CA GLN A 234 -11.46 15.04 2.04
C GLN A 234 -10.74 14.25 3.13
N ASP A 235 -10.08 14.98 4.04
CA ASP A 235 -9.26 14.44 5.13
C ASP A 235 -10.04 13.57 6.14
N ASP A 236 -11.35 13.76 6.23
CA ASP A 236 -12.26 13.08 7.16
C ASP A 236 -13.01 11.90 6.52
N TRP A 237 -12.67 11.55 5.27
CA TRP A 237 -13.27 10.40 4.61
C TRP A 237 -12.76 9.09 5.21
N ASP A 238 -13.63 8.37 5.87
CA ASP A 238 -13.40 7.02 6.37
C ASP A 238 -14.46 6.06 5.81
N GLY A 239 -14.09 5.33 4.78
CA GLY A 239 -14.90 4.26 4.20
C GLY A 239 -14.62 2.88 4.80
N TRP A 240 -13.77 2.78 5.83
CA TRP A 240 -13.32 1.51 6.36
C TRP A 240 -14.44 0.67 6.96
N SER A 241 -15.30 1.23 7.80
CA SER A 241 -16.42 0.50 8.40
C SER A 241 -17.35 -0.08 7.35
N GLU A 242 -17.72 0.72 6.35
CA GLU A 242 -18.56 0.27 5.25
C GLU A 242 -17.86 -0.78 4.38
N PHE A 243 -16.55 -0.65 4.19
CA PHE A 243 -15.74 -1.65 3.50
C PHE A 243 -15.69 -2.97 4.27
N VAL A 244 -15.55 -2.93 5.59
CA VAL A 244 -15.57 -4.13 6.44
C VAL A 244 -16.90 -4.85 6.34
N ASP A 245 -18.02 -4.11 6.32
CA ASP A 245 -19.35 -4.68 6.13
C ASP A 245 -19.50 -5.30 4.72
N TYR A 246 -18.96 -4.63 3.70
CA TYR A 246 -18.92 -5.16 2.34
C TYR A 246 -18.11 -6.46 2.25
N TYR A 247 -16.92 -6.50 2.87
CA TYR A 247 -16.12 -7.71 2.97
C TYR A 247 -16.87 -8.84 3.69
N LYS A 248 -17.41 -8.57 4.89
CA LYS A 248 -18.17 -9.54 5.69
C LYS A 248 -19.41 -10.06 4.98
N SER A 249 -19.95 -9.31 4.04
CA SER A 249 -21.08 -9.78 3.21
C SER A 249 -20.65 -10.83 2.15
N GLY A 250 -19.37 -11.18 2.06
CA GLY A 250 -18.82 -12.15 1.12
C GLY A 250 -18.76 -11.65 -0.33
N LYS A 251 -18.90 -10.33 -0.56
CA LYS A 251 -18.97 -9.79 -1.92
C LYS A 251 -17.63 -9.31 -2.48
N LEU A 252 -16.62 -9.11 -1.61
CA LEU A 252 -15.33 -8.57 -2.02
C LEU A 252 -14.55 -9.54 -2.90
N PHE A 253 -14.61 -10.82 -2.58
CA PHE A 253 -13.90 -11.86 -3.32
C PHE A 253 -14.86 -12.75 -4.09
N LYS A 254 -14.49 -13.10 -5.31
CA LYS A 254 -15.17 -14.05 -6.20
C LYS A 254 -14.64 -15.46 -5.96
N ILE A 255 -14.86 -15.98 -4.77
CA ILE A 255 -14.34 -17.27 -4.27
C ILE A 255 -15.47 -18.18 -3.85
#